data_5a47d2ee7b817496b70ce282aaa2c336
#
_entry.id   5a47d2ee7b817496b70ce282aaa2c336
#
_cell.length_a   1.000
_cell.length_b   1.000
_cell.length_c   1.000
_cell.angle_alpha   90.00
_cell.angle_beta   90.00
_cell.angle_gamma   90.00
#
_symmetry.space_group_name_H-M   'P 1'
#
loop_
_entity.id
_entity.type
_entity.pdbx_description
1 polymer ?
#
loop_
_entity_poly.entity_id
_entity_poly.type
_entity_poly.pdbx_seq_one_letter_code
_entity_poly.pdbx_strand_id
1 'polypeptide(L)'
;MAAAIVNSNNVIFAKGGGEGNLADQVAANTSALDKMKWTKVDVDLNVHGEATQLFTVGNLIIGYYFDNASTFRLSMKSTSGTRYIYLSDNMGFGGGYQVADSSWSTITMKGFSSSCQYESFIGYDCTADKPIHFEVQFASSPNASFGTICRYRVLEP
;
A
#
# COMPACT_ATOMS: atom_id res chain seq x y z
N MET A 1 38.04 -38.14 8.84
CA MET A 1 36.78 -37.68 8.20
C MET A 1 36.83 -36.15 8.12
N ALA A 2 36.86 -35.60 6.94
CA ALA A 2 36.76 -34.12 6.78
C ALA A 2 35.32 -33.69 7.09
N ALA A 3 35.14 -32.75 8.02
CA ALA A 3 33.84 -32.16 8.27
C ALA A 3 33.39 -31.38 7.01
N ALA A 4 32.24 -31.70 6.46
CA ALA A 4 31.67 -30.93 5.36
C ALA A 4 31.34 -29.52 5.91
N ILE A 5 31.97 -28.51 5.34
CA ILE A 5 31.60 -27.13 5.61
C ILE A 5 30.35 -26.85 4.81
N VAL A 6 29.20 -26.84 5.50
CA VAL A 6 27.92 -26.43 4.91
C VAL A 6 27.80 -24.91 5.05
N ASN A 7 27.80 -24.20 3.95
CA ASN A 7 27.49 -22.78 3.92
C ASN A 7 26.10 -22.56 3.29
N SER A 8 25.55 -21.38 3.42
CA SER A 8 24.19 -21.05 2.93
C SER A 8 24.01 -21.28 1.41
N ASN A 9 25.12 -21.27 0.64
CA ASN A 9 25.10 -21.47 -0.81
C ASN A 9 25.05 -22.95 -1.22
N ASN A 10 25.41 -23.86 -0.28
CA ASN A 10 25.47 -25.30 -0.53
C ASN A 10 24.31 -26.08 0.08
N VAL A 11 23.42 -25.39 0.79
CA VAL A 11 22.23 -26.02 1.39
C VAL A 11 21.07 -25.93 0.41
N ILE A 12 20.70 -27.07 -0.15
CA ILE A 12 19.57 -27.21 -1.06
C ILE A 12 18.40 -27.83 -0.28
N PHE A 13 17.25 -27.19 -0.30
CA PHE A 13 16.03 -27.72 0.29
C PHE A 13 15.07 -28.17 -0.81
N ALA A 14 14.61 -29.40 -0.74
CA ALA A 14 13.45 -29.82 -1.50
C ALA A 14 12.19 -29.28 -0.82
N LYS A 15 11.51 -28.34 -1.46
CA LYS A 15 10.25 -27.79 -0.97
C LYS A 15 9.17 -28.00 -2.02
N GLY A 16 8.25 -28.94 -1.77
CA GLY A 16 7.00 -29.03 -2.50
C GLY A 16 7.12 -29.05 -4.02
N GLY A 17 8.19 -29.64 -4.55
CA GLY A 17 8.45 -29.76 -5.99
C GLY A 17 9.45 -28.76 -6.58
N GLY A 18 10.10 -27.92 -5.77
CA GLY A 18 11.18 -27.02 -6.21
C GLY A 18 12.43 -27.15 -5.34
N GLU A 19 13.59 -27.21 -5.96
CA GLU A 19 14.87 -27.08 -5.27
C GLU A 19 15.25 -25.60 -5.19
N GLY A 20 15.61 -25.13 -4.00
CA GLY A 20 16.04 -23.74 -3.78
C GLY A 20 17.27 -23.67 -2.86
N ASN A 21 18.14 -22.73 -3.15
CA ASN A 21 19.28 -22.43 -2.29
C ASN A 21 18.77 -21.68 -1.02
N LEU A 22 19.31 -22.01 0.16
CA LEU A 22 18.95 -21.34 1.41
C LEU A 22 19.19 -19.81 1.32
N ALA A 23 20.26 -19.38 0.69
CA ALA A 23 20.57 -17.96 0.52
C ALA A 23 19.47 -17.25 -0.29
N ASP A 24 18.99 -17.87 -1.36
CA ASP A 24 17.90 -17.32 -2.19
C ASP A 24 16.58 -17.25 -1.41
N GLN A 25 16.29 -18.27 -0.61
CA GLN A 25 15.09 -18.29 0.25
C GLN A 25 15.17 -17.21 1.35
N VAL A 26 16.32 -17.05 1.97
CA VAL A 26 16.54 -15.99 2.97
C VAL A 26 16.41 -14.61 2.32
N ALA A 27 16.98 -14.40 1.14
CA ALA A 27 16.86 -13.16 0.41
C ALA A 27 15.41 -12.86 0.02
N ALA A 28 14.67 -13.86 -0.49
CA ALA A 28 13.26 -13.72 -0.83
C ALA A 28 12.39 -13.39 0.39
N ASN A 29 12.63 -14.08 1.52
CA ASN A 29 11.90 -13.84 2.76
C ASN A 29 12.22 -12.44 3.33
N THR A 30 13.48 -12.01 3.28
CA THR A 30 13.89 -10.67 3.69
C THR A 30 13.21 -9.61 2.83
N SER A 31 13.20 -9.79 1.51
CA SER A 31 12.51 -8.89 0.58
C SER A 31 11.00 -8.82 0.84
N ALA A 32 10.37 -9.97 1.12
CA ALA A 32 8.95 -10.02 1.48
C ALA A 32 8.66 -9.28 2.80
N LEU A 33 9.51 -9.45 3.81
CA LEU A 33 9.39 -8.74 5.08
C LEU A 33 9.61 -7.23 4.93
N ASP A 34 10.54 -6.80 4.08
CA ASP A 34 10.77 -5.39 3.79
C ASP A 34 9.56 -4.73 3.12
N LYS A 35 8.87 -5.44 2.24
CA LYS A 35 7.61 -4.98 1.63
C LYS A 35 6.47 -4.82 2.65
N MET A 36 6.50 -5.51 3.78
CA MET A 36 5.50 -5.41 4.84
C MET A 36 5.76 -4.27 5.83
N LYS A 37 6.88 -3.57 5.71
CA LYS A 37 7.20 -2.44 6.60
C LYS A 37 6.35 -1.23 6.31
N TRP A 38 6.01 -0.52 7.38
CA TRP A 38 5.37 0.78 7.26
C TRP A 38 6.34 1.85 6.76
N THR A 39 5.93 2.55 5.71
CA THR A 39 6.64 3.73 5.21
C THR A 39 5.99 4.98 5.77
N LYS A 40 6.75 5.80 6.50
CA LYS A 40 6.29 7.12 6.95
C LYS A 40 6.37 8.10 5.80
N VAL A 41 5.36 8.95 5.68
CA VAL A 41 5.27 10.00 4.66
C VAL A 41 4.94 11.32 5.34
N ASP A 42 5.62 12.36 4.92
CA ASP A 42 5.26 13.72 5.28
C ASP A 42 4.15 14.21 4.33
N VAL A 43 3.01 14.58 4.89
CA VAL A 43 1.86 15.08 4.14
C VAL A 43 1.75 16.59 4.30
N ASP A 44 1.52 17.26 3.18
CA ASP A 44 1.23 18.69 3.19
C ASP A 44 -0.26 18.91 3.52
N LEU A 45 -0.54 19.54 4.64
CA LEU A 45 -1.88 19.84 5.11
C LEU A 45 -2.61 20.89 4.23
N ASN A 46 -1.90 21.55 3.33
CA ASN A 46 -2.45 22.55 2.42
C ASN A 46 -2.89 21.96 1.07
N VAL A 47 -2.79 20.64 0.87
CA VAL A 47 -3.27 19.97 -0.35
C VAL A 47 -4.78 19.91 -0.33
N HIS A 48 -5.43 20.85 -1.00
CA HIS A 48 -6.88 20.96 -1.11
C HIS A 48 -7.32 20.87 -2.58
N GLY A 49 -8.45 20.24 -2.80
CA GLY A 49 -9.08 20.13 -4.13
C GLY A 49 -8.52 18.99 -4.96
N GLU A 50 -7.29 19.09 -5.46
CA GLU A 50 -6.68 18.03 -6.26
C GLU A 50 -5.73 17.17 -5.42
N ALA A 51 -5.79 15.86 -5.62
CA ALA A 51 -4.97 14.93 -4.85
C ALA A 51 -3.49 14.97 -5.28
N THR A 52 -2.60 14.86 -4.29
CA THR A 52 -1.16 14.69 -4.48
C THR A 52 -0.79 13.22 -4.27
N GLN A 53 0.15 12.71 -5.05
CA GLN A 53 0.62 11.33 -4.94
C GLN A 53 1.17 11.02 -3.55
N LEU A 54 0.77 9.88 -3.02
CA LEU A 54 1.27 9.31 -1.77
C LEU A 54 2.21 8.12 -2.05
N PHE A 55 1.72 7.12 -2.77
CA PHE A 55 2.50 5.93 -3.19
C PHE A 55 1.88 5.29 -4.43
N THR A 56 2.53 4.21 -4.90
CA THR A 56 2.04 3.40 -6.02
C THR A 56 1.82 1.96 -5.55
N VAL A 57 0.73 1.33 -5.99
CA VAL A 57 0.44 -0.09 -5.79
C VAL A 57 0.00 -0.70 -7.11
N GLY A 58 0.75 -1.71 -7.60
CA GLY A 58 0.51 -2.27 -8.93
C GLY A 58 0.49 -1.18 -10.00
N ASN A 59 -0.62 -1.07 -10.72
CA ASN A 59 -0.84 -0.09 -11.79
C ASN A 59 -1.60 1.17 -11.32
N LEU A 60 -1.67 1.40 -10.03
CA LEU A 60 -2.39 2.53 -9.45
C LEU A 60 -1.45 3.46 -8.71
N ILE A 61 -1.72 4.74 -8.83
CA ILE A 61 -1.17 5.78 -7.98
C ILE A 61 -2.23 6.08 -6.92
N ILE A 62 -1.87 5.95 -5.66
CA ILE A 62 -2.68 6.36 -4.53
C ILE A 62 -2.24 7.76 -4.11
N GLY A 63 -3.19 8.65 -3.99
CA GLY A 63 -2.97 10.04 -3.61
C GLY A 63 -3.83 10.44 -2.43
N TYR A 64 -3.56 11.62 -1.91
CA TYR A 64 -4.32 12.22 -0.81
C TYR A 64 -4.67 13.67 -1.09
N TYR A 65 -5.72 14.13 -0.44
CA TYR A 65 -6.09 15.54 -0.33
C TYR A 65 -6.88 15.77 0.95
N PHE A 66 -7.12 17.03 1.27
CA PHE A 66 -7.97 17.42 2.39
C PHE A 66 -9.23 18.11 1.88
N ASP A 67 -10.41 17.63 2.30
CA ASP A 67 -11.69 18.34 2.03
C ASP A 67 -11.74 19.67 2.75
N ASN A 68 -11.21 19.67 3.96
CA ASN A 68 -11.10 20.81 4.85
C ASN A 68 -9.85 20.63 5.74
N ALA A 69 -9.58 21.54 6.63
CA ALA A 69 -8.38 21.54 7.46
C ALA A 69 -8.18 20.28 8.33
N SER A 70 -9.16 19.37 8.40
CA SER A 70 -9.10 18.20 9.30
C SER A 70 -9.50 16.88 8.66
N THR A 71 -9.98 16.85 7.42
CA THR A 71 -10.49 15.62 6.81
C THR A 71 -9.60 15.16 5.66
N PHE A 72 -8.78 14.17 5.95
CA PHE A 72 -7.90 13.51 5.00
C PHE A 72 -8.69 12.52 4.13
N ARG A 73 -8.49 12.58 2.83
CA ARG A 73 -9.12 11.72 1.83
C ARG A 73 -8.07 10.99 1.02
N LEU A 74 -8.40 9.77 0.62
CA LEU A 74 -7.62 9.03 -0.35
C LEU A 74 -8.30 9.03 -1.71
N SER A 75 -7.49 9.11 -2.74
CA SER A 75 -7.90 9.01 -4.14
C SER A 75 -6.96 8.08 -4.89
N MET A 76 -7.39 7.58 -6.02
CA MET A 76 -6.55 6.80 -6.91
C MET A 76 -6.65 7.29 -8.35
N LYS A 77 -5.58 7.09 -9.10
CA LYS A 77 -5.57 7.19 -10.56
C LYS A 77 -4.70 6.08 -11.16
N SER A 78 -4.90 5.81 -12.45
CA SER A 78 -4.10 4.82 -13.17
C SER A 78 -2.69 5.34 -13.45
N THR A 79 -1.73 4.43 -13.58
CA THR A 79 -0.39 4.76 -14.11
C THR A 79 -0.39 4.88 -15.62
N SER A 80 -1.36 4.26 -16.31
CA SER A 80 -1.55 4.36 -17.76
C SER A 80 -2.91 3.81 -18.18
N GLY A 81 -3.64 4.60 -18.98
CA GLY A 81 -4.93 4.23 -19.54
C GLY A 81 -6.04 4.01 -18.48
N THR A 82 -7.20 3.63 -18.95
CA THR A 82 -8.36 3.38 -18.10
C THR A 82 -8.34 1.97 -17.53
N ARG A 83 -8.66 1.84 -16.25
CA ARG A 83 -8.74 0.58 -15.52
C ARG A 83 -10.06 0.40 -14.82
N TYR A 84 -10.46 -0.85 -14.64
CA TYR A 84 -11.62 -1.23 -13.82
C TYR A 84 -11.13 -1.88 -12.53
N ILE A 85 -11.41 -1.23 -11.41
CA ILE A 85 -10.92 -1.61 -10.09
C ILE A 85 -12.12 -1.90 -9.19
N TYR A 86 -12.09 -3.04 -8.50
CA TYR A 86 -12.93 -3.29 -7.33
C TYR A 86 -12.09 -3.11 -6.08
N LEU A 87 -12.55 -2.30 -5.15
CA LEU A 87 -11.86 -2.02 -3.90
C LEU A 87 -12.84 -1.99 -2.75
N SER A 88 -12.49 -2.61 -1.64
CA SER A 88 -13.24 -2.57 -0.38
C SER A 88 -12.28 -2.18 0.74
N ASP A 89 -12.77 -1.39 1.69
CA ASP A 89 -12.06 -1.09 2.93
C ASP A 89 -12.44 -2.07 4.05
N ASN A 90 -11.71 -2.00 5.18
CA ASN A 90 -11.98 -2.83 6.36
C ASN A 90 -13.28 -2.47 7.10
N MET A 91 -13.97 -1.41 6.70
CA MET A 91 -15.28 -0.99 7.22
C MET A 91 -16.45 -1.60 6.42
N GLY A 92 -16.14 -2.34 5.34
CA GLY A 92 -17.12 -2.93 4.43
C GLY A 92 -17.67 -1.96 3.39
N PHE A 93 -17.09 -0.76 3.28
CA PHE A 93 -17.38 0.14 2.18
C PHE A 93 -16.52 -0.20 0.98
N GLY A 94 -17.14 -0.26 -0.18
CA GLY A 94 -16.39 -0.54 -1.39
C GLY A 94 -17.25 -0.40 -2.63
N GLY A 95 -16.62 -0.50 -3.77
CA GLY A 95 -17.29 -0.39 -5.06
C GLY A 95 -16.39 -0.68 -6.23
N GLY A 96 -17.00 -0.69 -7.42
CA GLY A 96 -16.29 -0.69 -8.68
C GLY A 96 -15.96 0.73 -9.11
N TYR A 97 -14.74 0.94 -9.53
CA TYR A 97 -14.23 2.22 -9.99
C TYR A 97 -13.70 2.09 -11.41
N GLN A 98 -14.07 3.04 -12.25
CA GLN A 98 -13.37 3.28 -13.49
C GLN A 98 -12.33 4.37 -13.25
N VAL A 99 -11.06 4.03 -13.40
CA VAL A 99 -9.94 4.88 -13.02
C VAL A 99 -9.11 5.21 -14.25
N ALA A 100 -9.00 6.50 -14.54
CA ALA A 100 -8.19 7.00 -15.66
C ALA A 100 -6.83 7.55 -15.17
N ASP A 101 -5.89 7.70 -16.09
CA ASP A 101 -4.58 8.31 -15.81
C ASP A 101 -4.66 9.85 -15.73
N SER A 102 -5.72 10.44 -16.28
CA SER A 102 -5.93 11.89 -16.36
C SER A 102 -6.69 12.49 -15.18
N SER A 103 -7.31 11.66 -14.32
CA SER A 103 -8.17 12.15 -13.24
C SER A 103 -8.13 11.29 -11.99
N TRP A 104 -8.28 11.95 -10.83
CA TRP A 104 -8.36 11.29 -9.55
C TRP A 104 -9.79 10.82 -9.25
N SER A 105 -9.92 9.59 -8.76
CA SER A 105 -11.15 9.00 -8.23
C SER A 105 -11.03 8.83 -6.72
N THR A 106 -11.90 9.46 -5.95
CA THR A 106 -11.92 9.33 -4.48
C THR A 106 -12.37 7.93 -4.08
N ILE A 107 -11.62 7.29 -3.20
CA ILE A 107 -11.86 5.91 -2.74
C ILE A 107 -12.30 5.80 -1.28
N THR A 108 -12.10 6.86 -0.48
CA THR A 108 -12.55 6.87 0.92
C THR A 108 -13.97 7.40 1.02
N MET A 109 -14.86 6.57 1.56
CA MET A 109 -16.24 6.98 1.88
C MET A 109 -16.29 7.85 3.13
N LYS A 110 -15.40 7.61 4.09
CA LYS A 110 -15.18 8.46 5.26
C LYS A 110 -13.82 9.10 5.16
N GLY A 111 -13.75 10.39 5.48
CA GLY A 111 -12.47 11.05 5.66
C GLY A 111 -11.85 10.66 6.99
N PHE A 112 -10.55 10.61 7.02
CA PHE A 112 -9.81 10.54 8.27
C PHE A 112 -9.92 11.88 8.99
N SER A 113 -10.36 11.86 10.23
CA SER A 113 -10.47 13.06 11.06
C SER A 113 -9.31 13.14 12.07
N SER A 114 -9.34 14.09 12.98
CA SER A 114 -8.29 14.39 13.98
C SER A 114 -7.90 13.26 14.94
N SER A 115 -8.55 12.09 14.87
CA SER A 115 -8.17 10.89 15.60
C SER A 115 -7.25 10.00 14.77
N CYS A 116 -6.45 9.16 15.44
CA CYS A 116 -5.68 8.14 14.75
C CYS A 116 -6.63 7.15 14.06
N GLN A 117 -6.52 7.03 12.75
CA GLN A 117 -7.32 6.13 11.93
C GLN A 117 -6.43 5.22 11.11
N TYR A 118 -6.92 4.01 10.91
CA TYR A 118 -6.28 2.96 10.13
C TYR A 118 -7.31 2.40 9.18
N GLU A 119 -6.93 2.28 7.91
CA GLU A 119 -7.75 1.63 6.90
C GLU A 119 -6.92 0.63 6.09
N SER A 120 -7.51 -0.52 5.84
CA SER A 120 -6.98 -1.57 4.98
C SER A 120 -7.88 -1.69 3.76
N PHE A 121 -7.27 -1.64 2.59
CA PHE A 121 -7.95 -1.73 1.31
C PHE A 121 -7.56 -3.02 0.61
N ILE A 122 -8.58 -3.82 0.30
CA ILE A 122 -8.42 -5.09 -0.42
C ILE A 122 -9.26 -5.01 -1.69
N GLY A 123 -8.71 -5.44 -2.80
CA GLY A 123 -9.41 -5.37 -4.06
C GLY A 123 -8.76 -6.12 -5.20
N TYR A 124 -9.18 -5.77 -6.41
CA TYR A 124 -8.77 -6.43 -7.61
C TYR A 124 -8.72 -5.46 -8.80
N ASP A 125 -7.60 -5.42 -9.50
CA ASP A 125 -7.48 -4.75 -10.80
C ASP A 125 -7.93 -5.70 -11.89
N CYS A 126 -9.19 -5.56 -12.33
CA CYS A 126 -9.79 -6.41 -13.35
C CYS A 126 -9.11 -6.24 -14.73
N THR A 127 -8.46 -5.10 -14.97
CA THR A 127 -7.77 -4.84 -16.22
C THR A 127 -6.41 -5.55 -16.27
N ALA A 128 -5.73 -5.64 -15.15
CA ALA A 128 -4.43 -6.30 -15.05
C ALA A 128 -4.51 -7.75 -14.56
N ASP A 129 -5.72 -8.20 -14.14
CA ASP A 129 -5.95 -9.52 -13.52
C ASP A 129 -5.06 -9.74 -12.29
N LYS A 130 -5.05 -8.74 -11.37
CA LYS A 130 -4.18 -8.74 -10.19
C LYS A 130 -4.89 -8.29 -8.93
N PRO A 131 -4.59 -8.92 -7.78
CA PRO A 131 -5.05 -8.45 -6.50
C PRO A 131 -4.39 -7.12 -6.12
N ILE A 132 -5.09 -6.36 -5.28
CA ILE A 132 -4.63 -5.10 -4.70
C ILE A 132 -4.80 -5.21 -3.20
N HIS A 133 -3.74 -4.92 -2.44
CA HIS A 133 -3.83 -4.82 -1.00
C HIS A 133 -2.87 -3.76 -0.47
N PHE A 134 -3.39 -2.78 0.22
CA PHE A 134 -2.58 -1.76 0.90
C PHE A 134 -3.27 -1.25 2.16
N GLU A 135 -2.50 -0.67 3.03
CA GLU A 135 -2.97 -0.10 4.28
C GLU A 135 -2.44 1.31 4.47
N VAL A 136 -3.26 2.18 5.05
CA VAL A 136 -2.90 3.55 5.38
C VAL A 136 -3.27 3.84 6.82
N GLN A 137 -2.36 4.45 7.56
CA GLN A 137 -2.62 5.01 8.87
C GLN A 137 -2.37 6.50 8.84
N PHE A 138 -3.36 7.24 9.32
CA PHE A 138 -3.29 8.69 9.43
C PHE A 138 -3.66 9.10 10.86
N ALA A 139 -2.89 10.00 11.42
CA ALA A 139 -3.20 10.63 12.69
C ALA A 139 -2.84 12.11 12.60
N SER A 140 -3.79 12.96 12.88
CA SER A 140 -3.57 14.39 13.01
C SER A 140 -3.94 14.82 14.42
N SER A 141 -3.06 15.54 15.09
CA SER A 141 -3.38 16.20 16.34
C SER A 141 -3.71 17.66 16.04
N PRO A 142 -4.88 18.16 16.45
CA PRO A 142 -5.17 19.60 16.38
C PRO A 142 -4.25 20.43 17.27
N ASN A 143 -3.58 19.79 18.24
CA ASN A 143 -2.53 20.41 19.03
C ASN A 143 -1.18 20.09 18.40
N ALA A 144 -0.53 21.08 17.83
CA ALA A 144 0.74 21.00 17.10
C ALA A 144 1.88 20.24 17.81
N SER A 145 1.72 19.85 19.09
CA SER A 145 2.72 19.18 19.90
C SER A 145 3.01 17.74 19.45
N PHE A 146 2.09 17.05 18.74
CA PHE A 146 2.26 15.64 18.33
C PHE A 146 2.47 15.46 16.84
N GLY A 147 2.29 16.49 16.03
CA GLY A 147 2.45 16.45 14.58
C GLY A 147 1.41 15.61 13.86
N THR A 148 1.54 15.59 12.55
CA THR A 148 0.74 14.74 11.66
C THR A 148 1.55 13.50 11.31
N ILE A 149 0.93 12.32 11.46
CA ILE A 149 1.54 11.05 11.09
C ILE A 149 0.74 10.49 9.92
N CYS A 150 1.41 10.27 8.81
CA CYS A 150 0.90 9.45 7.72
C CYS A 150 1.90 8.34 7.45
N ARG A 151 1.43 7.11 7.36
CA ARG A 151 2.24 5.97 6.94
C ARG A 151 1.39 4.98 6.17
N TYR A 152 2.02 4.29 5.26
CA TYR A 152 1.39 3.26 4.47
C TYR A 152 2.26 2.01 4.39
N ARG A 153 1.66 0.91 4.00
CA ARG A 153 2.35 -0.27 3.50
C ARG A 153 1.56 -0.91 2.36
N VAL A 154 2.27 -1.51 1.42
CA VAL A 154 1.70 -2.27 0.32
C VAL A 154 1.91 -3.75 0.64
N LEU A 155 0.84 -4.52 0.61
CA LEU A 155 0.83 -5.95 0.88
C LEU A 155 0.59 -6.67 -0.45
N GLU A 156 1.62 -6.72 -1.30
CA GLU A 156 1.55 -7.51 -2.53
C GLU A 156 1.60 -9.01 -2.15
N PRO A 157 0.69 -9.83 -2.72
CA PRO A 157 0.68 -11.27 -2.51
C PRO A 157 1.89 -11.98 -3.10
#